data_9f3c70535ad45ee12d7a357081ce774d
#
_entry.id   9f3c70535ad45ee12d7a357081ce774d
#
_cell.length_a   1.000
_cell.length_b   1.000
_cell.length_c   1.000
_cell.angle_alpha   90.00
_cell.angle_beta   90.00
_cell.angle_gamma   90.00
#
_symmetry.space_group_name_H-M   'P 1'
#
loop_
_entity.id
_entity.type
_entity.pdbx_description
1 polymer ?
#
loop_
_entity_poly.entity_id
_entity_poly.type
_entity_poly.pdbx_seq_one_letter_code
_entity_poly.pdbx_strand_id
1 'polypeptide(L)'
;MSKATLKGGILLGVGYTVTMVFEMYGLRLIDTGTSAFVENMAIVLVPIYAAILTRVLPKLKTVCCAVIAVLGVGCLSYSEMKQGGSALGIILAICAALAFAACIMITDKVSREGDPIAEGMIQMGVMGVLTTIMAFFTGGFEIPTTGDQWAMIGCLVLICSCFGFAFQPVAQKYISAETAAMFTVVNPLSCSILGIIAAGEDHGIVKIIGCVLILAAMVVYNMNLTRQQ
;
A
#
# COMPACT_ATOMS: atom_id res chain seq x y z
N MET A 1 25.87 -5.10 -11.49
CA MET A 1 24.39 -5.09 -11.47
C MET A 1 23.89 -6.10 -12.49
N SER A 2 23.07 -7.07 -12.08
CA SER A 2 22.57 -8.07 -13.00
C SER A 2 21.49 -7.50 -13.93
N LYS A 3 21.33 -8.10 -15.13
CA LYS A 3 20.21 -7.72 -16.04
C LYS A 3 18.84 -7.98 -15.43
N ALA A 4 18.75 -8.97 -14.54
CA ALA A 4 17.53 -9.31 -13.81
C ALA A 4 17.14 -8.19 -12.84
N THR A 5 18.09 -7.72 -12.00
CA THR A 5 17.91 -6.60 -11.07
C THR A 5 17.45 -5.32 -11.77
N LEU A 6 18.09 -4.98 -12.92
CA LEU A 6 17.70 -3.79 -13.67
C LEU A 6 16.26 -3.90 -14.22
N LYS A 7 15.93 -5.03 -14.84
CA LYS A 7 14.58 -5.25 -15.38
C LYS A 7 13.53 -5.27 -14.25
N GLY A 8 13.85 -5.93 -13.14
CA GLY A 8 12.98 -5.98 -11.98
C GLY A 8 12.68 -4.60 -11.40
N GLY A 9 13.71 -3.80 -11.12
CA GLY A 9 13.55 -2.45 -10.60
C GLY A 9 12.79 -1.52 -11.55
N ILE A 10 13.03 -1.61 -12.87
CA ILE A 10 12.26 -0.83 -13.86
C ILE A 10 10.78 -1.27 -13.85
N LEU A 11 10.52 -2.58 -13.88
CA LEU A 11 9.15 -3.11 -13.87
C LEU A 11 8.37 -2.65 -12.63
N LEU A 12 9.01 -2.72 -11.45
CA LEU A 12 8.45 -2.25 -10.21
C LEU A 12 8.20 -0.74 -10.23
N GLY A 13 9.19 0.05 -10.70
CA GLY A 13 9.04 1.50 -10.79
C GLY A 13 7.89 1.93 -11.69
N VAL A 14 7.72 1.29 -12.85
CA VAL A 14 6.56 1.53 -13.73
C VAL A 14 5.26 1.11 -13.05
N GLY A 15 5.21 -0.09 -12.45
CA GLY A 15 4.01 -0.59 -11.77
C GLY A 15 3.56 0.32 -10.64
N TYR A 16 4.46 0.71 -9.75
CA TYR A 16 4.14 1.64 -8.66
C TYR A 16 3.78 3.05 -9.15
N THR A 17 4.39 3.52 -10.25
CA THR A 17 3.95 4.78 -10.88
C THR A 17 2.51 4.71 -11.35
N VAL A 18 2.13 3.61 -12.00
CA VAL A 18 0.73 3.39 -12.45
C VAL A 18 -0.22 3.36 -11.25
N THR A 19 0.15 2.66 -10.17
CA THR A 19 -0.62 2.65 -8.93
C THR A 19 -0.82 4.06 -8.38
N MET A 20 0.26 4.83 -8.20
CA MET A 20 0.21 6.21 -7.70
C MET A 20 -0.63 7.13 -8.56
N VAL A 21 -0.56 6.98 -9.89
CA VAL A 21 -1.38 7.79 -10.81
C VAL A 21 -2.86 7.53 -10.58
N PHE A 22 -3.28 6.28 -10.57
CA PHE A 22 -4.68 5.93 -10.31
C PHE A 22 -5.14 6.40 -8.92
N GLU A 23 -4.31 6.23 -7.90
CA GLU A 23 -4.58 6.67 -6.54
C GLU A 23 -4.75 8.19 -6.46
N MET A 24 -3.81 8.98 -6.99
CA MET A 24 -3.86 10.44 -6.92
C MET A 24 -5.05 11.02 -7.69
N TYR A 25 -5.39 10.48 -8.85
CA TYR A 25 -6.60 10.90 -9.58
C TYR A 25 -7.87 10.43 -8.87
N GLY A 26 -7.87 9.26 -8.26
CA GLY A 26 -8.96 8.76 -7.44
C GLY A 26 -9.23 9.67 -6.24
N LEU A 27 -8.19 10.02 -5.47
CA LEU A 27 -8.25 10.88 -4.29
C LEU A 27 -8.81 12.30 -4.56
N ARG A 28 -8.77 12.76 -5.80
CA ARG A 28 -9.42 14.05 -6.17
C ARG A 28 -10.94 13.94 -6.27
N LEU A 29 -11.47 12.72 -6.39
CA LEU A 29 -12.87 12.44 -6.72
C LEU A 29 -13.64 11.73 -5.61
N ILE A 30 -12.92 11.17 -4.62
CA ILE A 30 -13.47 10.46 -3.47
C ILE A 30 -12.77 10.94 -2.19
N ASP A 31 -13.42 10.70 -1.06
CA ASP A 31 -12.83 10.99 0.24
C ASP A 31 -11.66 10.04 0.56
N THR A 32 -10.76 10.51 1.44
CA THR A 32 -9.53 9.80 1.83
C THR A 32 -9.81 8.45 2.47
N GLY A 33 -10.89 8.36 3.26
CA GLY A 33 -11.28 7.11 3.92
C GLY A 33 -11.74 6.05 2.94
N THR A 34 -12.53 6.43 1.92
CA THR A 34 -12.94 5.51 0.85
C THR A 34 -11.73 5.04 0.05
N SER A 35 -10.80 5.94 -0.28
CA SER A 35 -9.57 5.58 -1.00
C SER A 35 -8.73 4.59 -0.20
N ALA A 36 -8.46 4.90 1.07
CA ALA A 36 -7.69 4.02 1.96
C ALA A 36 -8.36 2.65 2.14
N PHE A 37 -9.69 2.61 2.25
CA PHE A 37 -10.42 1.35 2.35
C PHE A 37 -10.26 0.50 1.09
N VAL A 38 -10.44 1.09 -0.09
CA VAL A 38 -10.34 0.37 -1.37
C VAL A 38 -8.90 -0.08 -1.62
N GLU A 39 -7.89 0.74 -1.32
CA GLU A 39 -6.48 0.37 -1.48
C GLU A 39 -6.10 -0.83 -0.62
N ASN A 40 -6.58 -0.88 0.63
CA ASN A 40 -6.37 -2.02 1.52
C ASN A 40 -7.08 -3.31 1.08
N MET A 41 -7.93 -3.27 0.03
CA MET A 41 -8.42 -4.49 -0.62
C MET A 41 -7.30 -5.34 -1.21
N ALA A 42 -6.09 -4.80 -1.38
CA ALA A 42 -4.91 -5.57 -1.75
C ALA A 42 -4.70 -6.80 -0.85
N ILE A 43 -5.10 -6.74 0.42
CA ILE A 43 -5.05 -7.87 1.37
C ILE A 43 -5.85 -9.09 0.89
N VAL A 44 -6.96 -8.86 0.20
CA VAL A 44 -7.79 -9.92 -0.39
C VAL A 44 -7.34 -10.23 -1.83
N LEU A 45 -6.92 -9.20 -2.57
CA LEU A 45 -6.52 -9.35 -3.97
C LEU A 45 -5.23 -10.16 -4.12
N VAL A 46 -4.24 -9.99 -3.24
CA VAL A 46 -2.96 -10.72 -3.31
C VAL A 46 -3.15 -12.23 -3.18
N PRO A 47 -3.87 -12.78 -2.18
CA PRO A 47 -4.20 -14.21 -2.14
C PRO A 47 -4.97 -14.70 -3.37
N ILE A 48 -5.86 -13.88 -3.94
CA ILE A 48 -6.58 -14.22 -5.17
C ILE A 48 -5.60 -14.31 -6.35
N TYR A 49 -4.70 -13.33 -6.52
CA TYR A 49 -3.68 -13.36 -7.56
C TYR A 49 -2.75 -14.56 -7.38
N ALA A 50 -2.32 -14.84 -6.15
CA ALA A 50 -1.51 -16.01 -5.84
C ALA A 50 -2.24 -17.31 -6.25
N ALA A 51 -3.52 -17.44 -5.92
CA ALA A 51 -4.34 -18.59 -6.29
C ALA A 51 -4.47 -18.76 -7.81
N ILE A 52 -4.68 -17.67 -8.55
CA ILE A 52 -4.77 -17.69 -10.01
C ILE A 52 -3.43 -18.13 -10.64
N LEU A 53 -2.32 -17.58 -10.15
CA LEU A 53 -0.99 -17.86 -10.70
C LEU A 53 -0.49 -19.26 -10.35
N THR A 54 -0.72 -19.74 -9.14
CA THR A 54 -0.25 -21.05 -8.67
C THR A 54 -1.26 -22.16 -8.87
N ARG A 55 -2.51 -21.83 -9.21
CA ARG A 55 -3.67 -22.75 -9.29
C ARG A 55 -3.93 -23.50 -7.98
N VAL A 56 -3.50 -22.93 -6.86
CA VAL A 56 -3.71 -23.48 -5.51
C VAL A 56 -4.58 -22.48 -4.73
N LEU A 57 -5.67 -22.96 -4.16
CA LEU A 57 -6.55 -22.12 -3.34
C LEU A 57 -5.84 -21.65 -2.08
N PRO A 58 -6.03 -20.40 -1.65
CA PRO A 58 -5.46 -19.90 -0.42
C PRO A 58 -6.02 -20.68 0.78
N LYS A 59 -5.23 -20.81 1.82
CA LYS A 59 -5.69 -21.46 3.06
C LYS A 59 -6.89 -20.70 3.63
N LEU A 60 -7.91 -21.43 4.07
CA LEU A 60 -9.13 -20.82 4.64
C LEU A 60 -8.81 -19.80 5.75
N LYS A 61 -7.78 -20.05 6.55
CA LYS A 61 -7.30 -19.10 7.58
C LYS A 61 -6.81 -17.78 6.99
N THR A 62 -6.06 -17.80 5.89
CA THR A 62 -5.62 -16.57 5.19
C THR A 62 -6.83 -15.76 4.74
N VAL A 63 -7.82 -16.43 4.15
CA VAL A 63 -9.06 -15.78 3.71
C VAL A 63 -9.82 -15.17 4.89
N CYS A 64 -9.99 -15.92 5.98
CA CYS A 64 -10.66 -15.41 7.17
C CYS A 64 -9.93 -14.19 7.78
N CYS A 65 -8.61 -14.26 7.91
CA CYS A 65 -7.82 -13.13 8.42
C CYS A 65 -7.92 -11.92 7.49
N ALA A 66 -7.87 -12.12 6.17
CA ALA A 66 -8.04 -11.05 5.19
C ALA A 66 -9.42 -10.37 5.31
N VAL A 67 -10.49 -11.16 5.43
CA VAL A 67 -11.85 -10.63 5.62
C VAL A 67 -11.97 -9.83 6.91
N ILE A 68 -11.44 -10.35 8.03
CA ILE A 68 -11.46 -9.64 9.32
C ILE A 68 -10.66 -8.33 9.23
N ALA A 69 -9.49 -8.34 8.58
CA ALA A 69 -8.67 -7.15 8.38
C ALA A 69 -9.41 -6.08 7.58
N VAL A 70 -10.05 -6.48 6.48
CA VAL A 70 -10.87 -5.58 5.65
C VAL A 70 -12.04 -4.98 6.40
N LEU A 71 -12.74 -5.78 7.19
CA LEU A 71 -13.81 -5.27 8.07
C LEU A 71 -13.28 -4.25 9.08
N GLY A 72 -12.10 -4.51 9.65
CA GLY A 72 -11.42 -3.58 10.53
C GLY A 72 -11.06 -2.25 9.84
N VAL A 73 -10.50 -2.29 8.63
CA VAL A 73 -10.22 -1.08 7.83
C VAL A 73 -11.52 -0.34 7.49
N GLY A 74 -12.59 -1.08 7.14
CA GLY A 74 -13.91 -0.50 6.90
C GLY A 74 -14.45 0.27 8.11
N CYS A 75 -14.26 -0.27 9.31
CA CYS A 75 -14.64 0.41 10.56
C CYS A 75 -13.81 1.69 10.78
N LEU A 76 -12.50 1.69 10.48
CA LEU A 76 -11.64 2.88 10.59
C LEU A 76 -12.06 3.96 9.60
N SER A 77 -12.33 3.60 8.36
CA SER A 77 -12.70 4.52 7.29
C SER A 77 -14.17 4.98 7.34
N TYR A 78 -15.02 4.33 8.16
CA TYR A 78 -16.48 4.55 8.16
C TYR A 78 -16.88 6.00 8.39
N SER A 79 -16.21 6.72 9.29
CA SER A 79 -16.53 8.11 9.58
C SER A 79 -16.19 9.06 8.42
N GLU A 80 -15.22 8.69 7.61
CA GLU A 80 -14.70 9.47 6.49
C GLU A 80 -15.44 9.16 5.18
N MET A 81 -16.05 7.96 5.08
CA MET A 81 -16.82 7.53 3.90
C MET A 81 -18.18 8.23 3.72
N LYS A 82 -18.56 9.14 4.64
CA LYS A 82 -19.90 9.76 4.64
C LYS A 82 -20.11 10.84 3.58
N GLN A 83 -19.07 11.34 2.93
CA GLN A 83 -19.19 12.47 2.02
C GLN A 83 -19.58 12.10 0.59
N GLY A 84 -19.65 10.80 0.27
CA GLY A 84 -19.98 10.31 -1.06
C GLY A 84 -18.90 10.64 -2.08
N GLY A 85 -18.67 9.76 -3.03
CA GLY A 85 -17.65 9.93 -4.05
C GLY A 85 -18.20 9.73 -5.47
N SER A 86 -17.47 10.22 -6.46
CA SER A 86 -17.77 9.96 -7.86
C SER A 86 -17.54 8.48 -8.19
N ALA A 87 -18.42 7.88 -8.98
CA ALA A 87 -18.24 6.52 -9.48
C ALA A 87 -16.89 6.34 -10.20
N LEU A 88 -16.45 7.37 -10.93
CA LEU A 88 -15.13 7.37 -11.58
C LEU A 88 -13.99 7.28 -10.55
N GLY A 89 -14.08 8.02 -9.44
CA GLY A 89 -13.09 7.97 -8.37
C GLY A 89 -12.99 6.59 -7.73
N ILE A 90 -14.11 5.92 -7.50
CA ILE A 90 -14.15 4.53 -7.00
C ILE A 90 -13.50 3.56 -8.01
N ILE A 91 -13.78 3.69 -9.30
CA ILE A 91 -13.17 2.87 -10.36
C ILE A 91 -11.65 3.08 -10.36
N LEU A 92 -11.17 4.32 -10.28
CA LEU A 92 -9.74 4.62 -10.23
C LEU A 92 -9.08 4.02 -8.98
N ALA A 93 -9.72 4.11 -7.81
CA ALA A 93 -9.22 3.50 -6.59
C ALA A 93 -9.15 1.96 -6.69
N ILE A 94 -10.15 1.32 -7.32
CA ILE A 94 -10.11 -0.12 -7.59
C ILE A 94 -8.95 -0.47 -8.54
N CYS A 95 -8.73 0.32 -9.59
CA CYS A 95 -7.60 0.13 -10.49
C CYS A 95 -6.25 0.28 -9.74
N ALA A 96 -6.14 1.25 -8.83
CA ALA A 96 -4.98 1.42 -7.96
C ALA A 96 -4.75 0.19 -7.09
N ALA A 97 -5.80 -0.32 -6.42
CA ALA A 97 -5.71 -1.50 -5.56
C ALA A 97 -5.29 -2.77 -6.34
N LEU A 98 -5.82 -2.96 -7.54
CA LEU A 98 -5.43 -4.06 -8.43
C LEU A 98 -3.97 -3.94 -8.87
N ALA A 99 -3.54 -2.75 -9.27
CA ALA A 99 -2.15 -2.49 -9.65
C ALA A 99 -1.20 -2.67 -8.44
N PHE A 100 -1.57 -2.18 -7.27
CA PHE A 100 -0.80 -2.32 -6.03
C PHE A 100 -0.63 -3.79 -5.63
N ALA A 101 -1.70 -4.57 -5.64
CA ALA A 101 -1.66 -6.00 -5.37
C ALA A 101 -0.74 -6.75 -6.37
N ALA A 102 -0.80 -6.38 -7.65
CA ALA A 102 0.11 -6.93 -8.67
C ALA A 102 1.57 -6.54 -8.39
N CYS A 103 1.84 -5.30 -7.99
CA CYS A 103 3.18 -4.85 -7.60
C CYS A 103 3.73 -5.65 -6.41
N ILE A 104 2.93 -5.93 -5.38
CA ILE A 104 3.33 -6.78 -4.24
C ILE A 104 3.76 -8.17 -4.73
N MET A 105 2.98 -8.78 -5.64
CA MET A 105 3.31 -10.10 -6.20
C MET A 105 4.58 -10.08 -7.05
N ILE A 106 4.77 -9.03 -7.86
CA ILE A 106 5.96 -8.86 -8.69
C ILE A 106 7.18 -8.64 -7.80
N THR A 107 7.06 -7.82 -6.75
CA THR A 107 8.14 -7.55 -5.80
C THR A 107 8.60 -8.84 -5.11
N ASP A 108 7.68 -9.69 -4.65
CA ASP A 108 8.02 -10.99 -4.03
C ASP A 108 8.86 -11.86 -4.97
N LYS A 109 8.51 -11.92 -6.25
CA LYS A 109 9.26 -12.71 -7.23
C LYS A 109 10.62 -12.08 -7.55
N VAL A 110 10.65 -10.80 -7.86
CA VAL A 110 11.84 -10.09 -8.34
C VAL A 110 12.90 -9.98 -7.23
N SER A 111 12.49 -9.67 -5.99
CA SER A 111 13.40 -9.53 -4.86
C SER A 111 14.11 -10.82 -4.45
N ARG A 112 13.56 -11.99 -4.84
CA ARG A 112 14.20 -13.29 -4.62
C ARG A 112 15.26 -13.63 -5.68
N GLU A 113 15.09 -13.10 -6.90
CA GLU A 113 15.95 -13.41 -8.05
C GLU A 113 17.11 -12.42 -8.20
N GLY A 114 16.98 -11.20 -7.65
CA GLY A 114 17.92 -10.11 -7.81
C GLY A 114 18.54 -9.57 -6.52
N ASP A 115 19.15 -8.40 -6.64
CA ASP A 115 19.61 -7.60 -5.50
C ASP A 115 18.48 -6.64 -5.07
N PRO A 116 17.81 -6.91 -3.94
CA PRO A 116 16.62 -6.15 -3.56
C PRO A 116 16.93 -4.68 -3.21
N ILE A 117 18.13 -4.36 -2.75
CA ILE A 117 18.53 -2.97 -2.47
C ILE A 117 18.65 -2.20 -3.79
N ALA A 118 19.36 -2.77 -4.76
CA ALA A 118 19.51 -2.15 -6.07
C ALA A 118 18.16 -2.03 -6.79
N GLU A 119 17.28 -3.03 -6.65
CA GLU A 119 15.91 -2.99 -7.20
C GLU A 119 15.08 -1.85 -6.60
N GLY A 120 15.10 -1.68 -5.26
CA GLY A 120 14.43 -0.57 -4.60
C GLY A 120 14.94 0.79 -5.06
N MET A 121 16.26 0.96 -5.21
CA MET A 121 16.86 2.21 -5.70
C MET A 121 16.46 2.51 -7.16
N ILE A 122 16.47 1.50 -8.04
CA ILE A 122 16.05 1.65 -9.44
C ILE A 122 14.55 1.97 -9.50
N GLN A 123 13.72 1.25 -8.74
CA GLN A 123 12.29 1.50 -8.61
C GLN A 123 12.01 2.96 -8.28
N MET A 124 12.67 3.49 -7.26
CA MET A 124 12.55 4.89 -6.84
C MET A 124 12.96 5.86 -7.94
N GLY A 125 14.10 5.60 -8.60
CA GLY A 125 14.57 6.44 -9.71
C GLY A 125 13.58 6.47 -10.86
N VAL A 126 13.04 5.32 -11.26
CA VAL A 126 12.02 5.23 -12.32
C VAL A 126 10.74 5.95 -11.93
N MET A 127 10.24 5.75 -10.71
CA MET A 127 9.07 6.46 -10.19
C MET A 127 9.28 7.97 -10.24
N GLY A 128 10.43 8.46 -9.73
CA GLY A 128 10.75 9.87 -9.71
C GLY A 128 10.80 10.49 -11.12
N VAL A 129 11.42 9.81 -12.09
CA VAL A 129 11.47 10.28 -13.48
C VAL A 129 10.06 10.30 -14.10
N LEU A 130 9.31 9.22 -13.98
CA LEU A 130 7.98 9.13 -14.60
C LEU A 130 6.99 10.13 -14.00
N THR A 131 6.96 10.27 -12.67
CA THR A 131 6.08 11.22 -12.00
C THR A 131 6.46 12.68 -12.31
N THR A 132 7.77 12.99 -12.43
CA THR A 132 8.22 14.31 -12.85
C THR A 132 7.79 14.63 -14.29
N ILE A 133 7.97 13.69 -15.21
CA ILE A 133 7.50 13.84 -16.60
C ILE A 133 5.98 14.11 -16.62
N MET A 134 5.21 13.32 -15.87
CA MET A 134 3.75 13.51 -15.78
C MET A 134 3.38 14.89 -15.21
N ALA A 135 4.06 15.36 -14.16
CA ALA A 135 3.82 16.67 -13.58
C ALA A 135 4.02 17.80 -14.60
N PHE A 136 5.03 17.69 -15.44
CA PHE A 136 5.25 18.64 -16.54
C PHE A 136 4.09 18.67 -17.55
N PHE A 137 3.60 17.51 -17.97
CA PHE A 137 2.52 17.45 -18.97
C PHE A 137 1.15 17.82 -18.41
N THR A 138 0.92 17.62 -17.11
CA THR A 138 -0.36 17.93 -16.46
C THR A 138 -0.42 19.35 -15.91
N GLY A 139 0.67 20.13 -16.00
CA GLY A 139 0.75 21.49 -15.47
C GLY A 139 0.68 21.56 -13.93
N GLY A 140 0.86 20.44 -13.25
CA GLY A 140 0.80 20.32 -11.79
C GLY A 140 2.14 20.54 -11.07
N PHE A 141 3.07 21.23 -11.69
CA PHE A 141 4.38 21.50 -11.09
C PHE A 141 4.31 22.76 -10.23
N GLU A 142 4.04 22.59 -8.95
CA GLU A 142 4.04 23.66 -7.96
C GLU A 142 5.30 23.57 -7.10
N ILE A 143 5.98 24.71 -6.92
CA ILE A 143 7.15 24.79 -6.05
C ILE A 143 6.67 25.19 -4.64
N PRO A 144 7.06 24.45 -3.60
CA PRO A 144 6.72 24.81 -2.22
C PRO A 144 7.25 26.21 -1.87
N THR A 145 6.41 27.03 -1.26
CA THR A 145 6.73 28.43 -0.94
C THR A 145 7.05 28.66 0.52
N THR A 146 6.67 27.73 1.41
CA THR A 146 6.86 27.85 2.88
C THR A 146 7.86 26.82 3.40
N GLY A 147 8.54 27.16 4.51
CA GLY A 147 9.47 26.27 5.19
C GLY A 147 8.81 24.97 5.67
N ASP A 148 7.57 25.05 6.16
CA ASP A 148 6.81 23.89 6.63
C ASP A 148 6.52 22.89 5.50
N GLN A 149 6.19 23.40 4.30
CA GLN A 149 6.00 22.54 3.11
C GLN A 149 7.28 21.80 2.75
N TRP A 150 8.43 22.48 2.79
CA TRP A 150 9.73 21.86 2.55
C TRP A 150 10.08 20.83 3.63
N ALA A 151 9.75 21.09 4.90
CA ALA A 151 9.97 20.15 5.99
C ALA A 151 9.08 18.88 5.81
N MET A 152 7.82 19.05 5.44
CA MET A 152 6.92 17.92 5.15
C MET A 152 7.42 17.08 3.97
N ILE A 153 7.83 17.72 2.87
CA ILE A 153 8.40 17.01 1.72
C ILE A 153 9.68 16.27 2.11
N GLY A 154 10.55 16.92 2.89
CA GLY A 154 11.76 16.29 3.40
C GLY A 154 11.47 15.04 4.23
N CYS A 155 10.50 15.09 5.14
CA CYS A 155 10.04 13.94 5.91
C CYS A 155 9.48 12.83 5.00
N LEU A 156 8.63 13.16 4.04
CA LEU A 156 8.06 12.19 3.10
C LEU A 156 9.17 11.53 2.26
N VAL A 157 10.13 12.30 1.76
CA VAL A 157 11.25 11.75 0.98
C VAL A 157 12.11 10.84 1.83
N LEU A 158 12.52 11.24 3.02
CA LEU A 158 13.43 10.47 3.86
C LEU A 158 12.75 9.23 4.46
N ILE A 159 11.55 9.37 5.01
CA ILE A 159 10.89 8.29 5.75
C ILE A 159 10.12 7.39 4.78
N CYS A 160 9.22 7.95 3.97
CA CYS A 160 8.36 7.12 3.12
C CYS A 160 9.09 6.63 1.88
N SER A 161 9.80 7.53 1.18
CA SER A 161 10.46 7.16 -0.07
C SER A 161 11.77 6.41 0.18
N CYS A 162 12.77 7.04 0.80
CA CYS A 162 14.09 6.42 0.96
C CYS A 162 14.05 5.19 1.87
N PHE A 163 13.31 5.25 2.99
CA PHE A 163 13.25 4.12 3.90
C PHE A 163 12.13 3.14 3.49
N GLY A 164 10.91 3.60 3.26
CA GLY A 164 9.77 2.74 2.95
C GLY A 164 9.94 1.99 1.63
N PHE A 165 9.93 2.71 0.52
CA PHE A 165 9.97 2.09 -0.82
C PHE A 165 11.32 1.46 -1.17
N ALA A 166 12.46 2.05 -0.76
CA ALA A 166 13.76 1.46 -1.09
C ALA A 166 14.01 0.13 -0.35
N PHE A 167 13.53 0.00 0.89
CA PHE A 167 13.68 -1.24 1.67
C PHE A 167 12.53 -2.23 1.52
N GLN A 168 11.45 -1.86 0.85
CA GLN A 168 10.33 -2.77 0.61
C GLN A 168 10.73 -4.08 -0.09
N PRO A 169 11.53 -4.08 -1.20
CA PRO A 169 12.00 -5.32 -1.81
C PRO A 169 12.88 -6.15 -0.88
N VAL A 170 13.66 -5.49 -0.02
CA VAL A 170 14.51 -6.17 0.98
C VAL A 170 13.65 -6.94 1.98
N ALA A 171 12.62 -6.31 2.51
CA ALA A 171 11.68 -6.96 3.44
C ALA A 171 10.92 -8.11 2.74
N GLN A 172 10.42 -7.88 1.53
CA GLN A 172 9.66 -8.87 0.77
C GLN A 172 10.50 -10.07 0.32
N LYS A 173 11.82 -9.97 0.24
CA LYS A 173 12.70 -11.12 -0.02
C LYS A 173 12.54 -12.23 1.01
N TYR A 174 12.22 -11.88 2.26
CA TYR A 174 12.15 -12.81 3.40
C TYR A 174 10.75 -13.23 3.79
N ILE A 175 9.73 -12.59 3.23
CA ILE A 175 8.32 -12.87 3.52
C ILE A 175 7.55 -13.14 2.22
N SER A 176 6.42 -13.84 2.31
CA SER A 176 5.57 -14.06 1.15
C SER A 176 4.78 -12.80 0.77
N ALA A 177 4.32 -12.72 -0.48
CA ALA A 177 3.45 -11.65 -0.95
C ALA A 177 2.17 -11.51 -0.10
N GLU A 178 1.58 -12.64 0.31
CA GLU A 178 0.41 -12.66 1.20
C GLU A 178 0.72 -12.04 2.56
N THR A 179 1.90 -12.34 3.13
CA THR A 179 2.35 -11.75 4.39
C THR A 179 2.60 -10.26 4.23
N ALA A 180 3.25 -9.84 3.15
CA ALA A 180 3.46 -8.43 2.85
C ALA A 180 2.14 -7.66 2.74
N ALA A 181 1.14 -8.22 2.02
CA ALA A 181 -0.18 -7.64 1.92
C ALA A 181 -0.88 -7.51 3.29
N MET A 182 -0.74 -8.50 4.18
CA MET A 182 -1.29 -8.41 5.54
C MET A 182 -0.64 -7.28 6.36
N PHE A 183 0.64 -6.99 6.15
CA PHE A 183 1.31 -5.89 6.83
C PHE A 183 0.87 -4.50 6.36
N THR A 184 0.26 -4.35 5.16
CA THR A 184 -0.24 -3.05 4.70
C THR A 184 -1.33 -2.49 5.63
N VAL A 185 -2.02 -3.35 6.40
CA VAL A 185 -3.03 -2.93 7.40
C VAL A 185 -2.43 -2.08 8.52
N VAL A 186 -1.12 -2.13 8.71
CA VAL A 186 -0.43 -1.26 9.68
C VAL A 186 -0.60 0.22 9.31
N ASN A 187 -0.71 0.55 8.02
CA ASN A 187 -0.88 1.94 7.57
C ASN A 187 -2.14 2.59 8.14
N PRO A 188 -3.38 2.10 7.87
CA PRO A 188 -4.58 2.71 8.41
C PRO A 188 -4.63 2.65 9.94
N LEU A 189 -4.06 1.60 10.55
CA LEU A 189 -3.96 1.50 12.00
C LEU A 189 -3.08 2.62 12.57
N SER A 190 -1.89 2.82 11.99
CA SER A 190 -0.96 3.87 12.42
C SER A 190 -1.54 5.27 12.20
N CYS A 191 -2.20 5.50 11.04
CA CYS A 191 -2.88 6.76 10.75
C CYS A 191 -3.97 7.06 11.79
N SER A 192 -4.79 6.07 12.15
CA SER A 192 -5.83 6.24 13.16
C SER A 192 -5.27 6.53 14.55
N ILE A 193 -4.20 5.84 14.96
CA ILE A 193 -3.54 6.08 16.25
C ILE A 193 -2.92 7.48 16.30
N LEU A 194 -2.20 7.87 15.24
CA LEU A 194 -1.60 9.20 15.15
C LEU A 194 -2.64 10.31 15.08
N GLY A 195 -3.74 10.11 14.35
CA GLY A 195 -4.88 11.02 14.29
C GLY A 195 -5.47 11.28 15.67
N ILE A 196 -5.64 10.24 16.47
CA ILE A 196 -6.12 10.34 17.85
C ILE A 196 -5.14 11.10 18.73
N ILE A 197 -3.84 10.75 18.68
CA ILE A 197 -2.83 11.30 19.60
C ILE A 197 -2.41 12.72 19.20
N ALA A 198 -2.16 12.97 17.92
CA ALA A 198 -1.59 14.22 17.42
C ALA A 198 -2.63 15.23 16.97
N ALA A 199 -3.75 14.79 16.39
CA ALA A 199 -4.80 15.66 15.89
C ALA A 199 -6.01 15.79 16.83
N GLY A 200 -6.07 15.03 17.92
CA GLY A 200 -7.19 15.05 18.87
C GLY A 200 -8.51 14.58 18.25
N GLU A 201 -8.43 13.68 17.25
CA GLU A 201 -9.61 13.16 16.60
C GLU A 201 -10.50 12.34 17.54
N ASP A 202 -11.80 12.36 17.27
CA ASP A 202 -12.80 11.68 18.08
C ASP A 202 -12.57 10.16 18.11
N HIS A 203 -12.61 9.60 19.33
CA HIS A 203 -12.42 8.19 19.61
C HIS A 203 -13.75 7.42 19.48
N GLY A 204 -14.37 7.48 18.32
CA GLY A 204 -15.62 6.74 18.11
C GLY A 204 -15.41 5.24 18.38
N ILE A 205 -16.38 4.61 19.06
CA ILE A 205 -16.36 3.17 19.37
C ILE A 205 -16.06 2.33 18.12
N VAL A 206 -16.54 2.77 16.95
CA VAL A 206 -16.33 2.10 15.67
C VAL A 206 -14.84 2.08 15.27
N LYS A 207 -14.10 3.19 15.50
CA LYS A 207 -12.64 3.24 15.24
C LYS A 207 -11.89 2.26 16.15
N ILE A 208 -12.26 2.20 17.43
CA ILE A 208 -11.65 1.26 18.40
C ILE A 208 -11.89 -0.20 17.99
N ILE A 209 -13.12 -0.53 17.60
CA ILE A 209 -13.45 -1.88 17.08
C ILE A 209 -12.61 -2.18 15.85
N GLY A 210 -12.46 -1.24 14.92
CA GLY A 210 -11.62 -1.38 13.74
C GLY A 210 -10.17 -1.72 14.09
N CYS A 211 -9.55 -0.97 15.01
CA CYS A 211 -8.19 -1.23 15.49
C CYS A 211 -8.04 -2.64 16.08
N VAL A 212 -8.99 -3.05 16.93
CA VAL A 212 -8.97 -4.38 17.57
C VAL A 212 -9.11 -5.49 16.53
N LEU A 213 -10.00 -5.36 15.55
CA LEU A 213 -10.17 -6.34 14.47
C LEU A 213 -8.89 -6.49 13.64
N ILE A 214 -8.25 -5.39 13.29
CA ILE A 214 -6.98 -5.40 12.55
C ILE A 214 -5.90 -6.12 13.35
N LEU A 215 -5.68 -5.72 14.60
CA LEU A 215 -4.67 -6.35 15.46
C LEU A 215 -4.95 -7.84 15.65
N ALA A 216 -6.20 -8.23 15.87
CA ALA A 216 -6.58 -9.63 15.99
C ALA A 216 -6.29 -10.42 14.71
N ALA A 217 -6.62 -9.87 13.53
CA ALA A 217 -6.32 -10.49 12.25
C ALA A 217 -4.81 -10.70 12.06
N MET A 218 -3.99 -9.68 12.35
CA MET A 218 -2.53 -9.77 12.25
C MET A 218 -1.93 -10.80 13.21
N VAL A 219 -2.36 -10.80 14.47
CA VAL A 219 -1.86 -11.76 15.48
C VAL A 219 -2.22 -13.19 15.08
N VAL A 220 -3.49 -13.45 14.72
CA VAL A 220 -3.93 -14.77 14.28
C VAL A 220 -3.19 -15.23 13.03
N TYR A 221 -2.95 -14.33 12.08
CA TYR A 221 -2.19 -14.64 10.87
C TYR A 221 -0.74 -15.03 11.20
N ASN A 222 -0.03 -14.23 12.01
CA ASN A 222 1.36 -14.45 12.38
C ASN A 222 1.58 -15.69 13.26
N MET A 223 0.69 -15.98 14.21
CA MET A 223 0.77 -17.21 15.02
C MET A 223 0.77 -18.48 14.18
N ASN A 224 0.20 -18.45 12.99
CA ASN A 224 0.19 -19.60 12.09
C ASN A 224 1.49 -19.74 11.27
N LEU A 225 2.21 -18.66 11.02
CA LEU A 225 3.53 -18.70 10.36
C LEU A 225 4.57 -19.37 11.26
N THR A 226 4.55 -19.06 12.56
CA THR A 226 5.50 -19.62 13.55
C THR A 226 5.30 -21.13 13.80
N ARG A 227 4.10 -21.68 13.51
CA ARG A 227 3.82 -23.13 13.65
C ARG A 227 4.20 -23.97 12.42
N GLN A 228 4.63 -23.33 11.33
CA GLN A 228 4.99 -24.01 10.07
C GLN A 228 6.51 -24.01 9.79
N GLN A 229 7.30 -23.38 10.66
CA GLN A 229 8.76 -23.53 10.76
C GLN A 229 9.09 -24.60 11.81
#